data_2e9051ca93d5849d00011e07afd20459
#
_entry.id   2e9051ca93d5849d00011e07afd20459
#
_cell.length_a   1.000
_cell.length_b   1.000
_cell.length_c   1.000
_cell.angle_alpha   90.00
_cell.angle_beta   90.00
_cell.angle_gamma   90.00
#
_symmetry.space_group_name_H-M   'P 1'
#
loop_
_entity.id
_entity.type
_entity.pdbx_description
1 polymer ?
#
loop_
_entity_poly.entity_id
_entity_poly.type
_entity_poly.pdbx_seq_one_letter_code
_entity_poly.pdbx_strand_id
1 'polypeptide(L)' 'MTIKTKAPSEALLLEIATTHFHSIETLETQNSDRLDFHDVSVWSIRAALEAAFAAGQVAAR' A
#
# COMPACT_ATOMS: atom_id res chain seq x y z
N MET A 1 -9.12 -17.29 -20.00
CA MET A 1 -10.07 -16.52 -19.40
C MET A 1 -9.48 -15.46 -18.56
N THR A 2 -10.12 -14.48 -18.52
CA THR A 2 -9.61 -13.38 -17.86
C THR A 2 -10.06 -13.35 -16.47
N ILE A 3 -9.13 -13.34 -15.60
CA ILE A 3 -9.46 -13.18 -14.26
C ILE A 3 -9.76 -11.74 -14.05
N LYS A 4 -10.90 -11.49 -13.63
CA LYS A 4 -11.23 -10.16 -13.35
C LYS A 4 -10.77 -9.83 -12.03
N THR A 5 -9.50 -9.79 -11.85
CA THR A 5 -8.96 -9.34 -10.61
C THR A 5 -9.16 -7.88 -10.57
N LYS A 6 -9.98 -7.42 -9.68
CA LYS A 6 -10.20 -6.04 -9.56
C LYS A 6 -8.95 -5.42 -9.02
N ALA A 7 -8.38 -4.49 -9.74
CA ALA A 7 -7.22 -3.79 -9.24
C ALA A 7 -7.61 -2.98 -8.01
N PRO A 8 -6.78 -2.91 -6.99
CA PRO A 8 -7.09 -2.10 -5.83
C PRO A 8 -7.10 -0.64 -6.22
N SER A 9 -7.95 0.12 -5.58
CA SER A 9 -7.98 1.54 -5.87
C SER A 9 -6.76 2.22 -5.29
N GLU A 10 -6.35 3.30 -5.93
CA GLU A 10 -5.22 4.07 -5.43
C GLU A 10 -5.52 4.61 -4.04
N ALA A 11 -6.77 4.99 -3.79
CA ALA A 11 -7.15 5.50 -2.50
C ALA A 11 -6.97 4.46 -1.41
N LEU A 12 -7.33 3.21 -1.69
CA LEU A 12 -7.18 2.15 -0.71
C LEU A 12 -5.71 1.86 -0.44
N LEU A 13 -4.89 1.80 -1.48
CA LEU A 13 -3.48 1.56 -1.30
C LEU A 13 -2.83 2.67 -0.48
N LEU A 14 -3.19 3.91 -0.76
CA LEU A 14 -2.64 5.03 -0.02
C LEU A 14 -3.10 5.01 1.43
N GLU A 15 -4.35 4.65 1.66
CA GLU A 15 -4.87 4.57 3.01
C GLU A 15 -4.08 3.53 3.82
N ILE A 16 -3.81 2.37 3.24
CA ILE A 16 -3.02 1.34 3.92
C ILE A 16 -1.61 1.84 4.20
N ALA A 17 -1.00 2.49 3.21
CA ALA A 17 0.36 2.98 3.37
C ALA A 17 0.46 4.04 4.46
N THR A 18 -0.45 5.00 4.46
CA THR A 18 -0.38 6.07 5.46
C THR A 18 -0.75 5.59 6.85
N THR A 19 -1.54 4.52 6.94
CA THR A 19 -1.87 3.95 8.24
C THR A 19 -0.66 3.26 8.86
N HIS A 20 0.14 2.60 8.05
CA HIS A 20 1.24 1.78 8.57
C HIS A 20 2.61 2.45 8.49
N PHE A 21 2.75 3.47 7.65
CA PHE A 21 4.04 4.15 7.47
C PHE A 21 3.84 5.65 7.65
N HIS A 22 4.22 6.14 8.81
CA HIS A 22 3.95 7.54 9.16
C HIS A 22 4.68 8.54 8.26
N SER A 23 5.81 8.14 7.70
CA SER A 23 6.59 9.06 6.88
C SER A 23 6.08 9.14 5.44
N ILE A 24 5.17 8.26 5.06
CA ILE A 24 4.69 8.22 3.69
C ILE A 24 3.41 9.03 3.58
N GLU A 25 3.41 9.99 2.65
CA GLU A 25 2.24 10.83 2.41
C GLU A 25 1.62 10.55 1.06
N THR A 26 2.36 9.90 0.16
CA THR A 26 1.86 9.60 -1.16
C THR A 26 2.58 8.37 -1.69
N LEU A 27 1.95 7.67 -2.62
CA LEU A 27 2.58 6.55 -3.30
C LEU A 27 3.07 6.93 -4.69
N GLU A 28 3.01 8.22 -5.02
CA GLU A 28 3.52 8.71 -6.28
C GLU A 28 4.98 9.05 -6.12
N THR A 29 5.78 8.70 -7.13
CA THR A 29 7.18 9.07 -7.07
C THR A 29 7.33 10.57 -7.25
N GLN A 30 8.25 11.15 -6.50
CA GLN A 30 8.48 12.59 -6.57
C GLN A 30 9.85 12.90 -7.16
N ASN A 31 10.53 11.87 -7.69
CA ASN A 31 11.81 12.01 -8.38
C ASN A 31 12.86 12.66 -7.49
N SER A 32 12.83 12.31 -6.21
CA SER A 32 13.78 12.84 -5.25
C SER A 32 14.08 11.75 -4.24
N ASP A 33 15.36 11.46 -4.04
CA ASP A 33 15.72 10.43 -3.07
C ASP A 33 15.18 10.74 -1.69
N ARG A 34 15.20 12.01 -1.32
CA ARG A 34 14.74 12.40 0.00
C ARG A 34 13.25 12.12 0.18
N LEU A 35 12.48 12.21 -0.90
CA LEU A 35 11.03 12.06 -0.81
C LEU A 35 10.56 10.67 -1.17
N ASP A 36 11.36 9.92 -1.95
CA ASP A 36 10.96 8.61 -2.43
C ASP A 36 11.49 7.45 -1.60
N PHE A 37 12.49 7.69 -0.76
CA PHE A 37 13.08 6.64 0.07
C PHE A 37 12.75 6.87 1.53
N HIS A 38 12.25 5.84 2.19
CA HIS A 38 11.80 5.96 3.57
C HIS A 38 12.33 4.80 4.39
N ASP A 39 12.74 5.09 5.61
CA ASP A 39 13.12 4.04 6.56
C ASP A 39 11.84 3.56 7.24
N VAL A 40 11.57 2.27 7.08
CA VAL A 40 10.37 1.71 7.68
C VAL A 40 10.74 0.43 8.42
N SER A 41 9.97 0.10 9.43
CA SER A 41 10.23 -1.09 10.20
C SER A 41 9.70 -2.32 9.50
N VAL A 42 10.33 -3.45 9.76
CA VAL A 42 9.89 -4.71 9.16
C VAL A 42 8.47 -5.06 9.59
N TRP A 43 8.14 -4.79 10.84
CA TRP A 43 6.79 -5.10 11.31
C TRP A 43 5.74 -4.21 10.67
N SER A 44 6.06 -2.96 10.33
CA SER A 44 5.12 -2.12 9.60
C SER A 44 4.92 -2.64 8.20
N ILE A 45 5.98 -3.11 7.56
CA ILE A 45 5.86 -3.70 6.23
C ILE A 45 4.94 -4.91 6.29
N ARG A 46 5.16 -5.78 7.27
CA ARG A 46 4.34 -6.98 7.39
C ARG A 46 2.88 -6.63 7.63
N ALA A 47 2.63 -5.68 8.53
CA ALA A 47 1.26 -5.28 8.82
C ALA A 47 0.57 -4.70 7.59
N ALA A 48 1.30 -3.89 6.82
CA ALA A 48 0.73 -3.30 5.61
C ALA A 48 0.40 -4.37 4.58
N LEU A 49 1.29 -5.35 4.41
CA LEU A 49 1.04 -6.42 3.46
C LEU A 49 -0.14 -7.27 3.88
N GLU A 50 -0.26 -7.55 5.17
CA GLU A 50 -1.41 -8.31 5.66
C GLU A 50 -2.71 -7.54 5.47
N ALA A 51 -2.67 -6.23 5.70
CA ALA A 51 -3.85 -5.41 5.49
C ALA A 51 -4.25 -5.39 4.02
N ALA A 52 -3.27 -5.32 3.12
CA ALA A 52 -3.55 -5.31 1.70
C ALA A 52 -4.13 -6.65 1.26
N PHE A 53 -3.60 -7.74 1.79
CA PHE A 53 -4.10 -9.07 1.45
C PHE A 53 -5.54 -9.24 1.92
N ALA A 54 -5.83 -8.81 3.14
CA ALA A 54 -7.18 -8.92 3.66
C ALA A 54 -8.17 -8.07 2.86
N ALA A 55 -7.76 -6.86 2.49
CA ALA A 55 -8.61 -6.01 1.68
C ALA A 55 -8.86 -6.62 0.31
N GLY A 56 -7.84 -7.27 -0.24
CA GLY A 56 -8.00 -7.93 -1.52
C GLY A 56 -8.96 -9.10 -1.46
N GLN A 57 -8.93 -9.86 -0.36
CA GLN A 57 -9.85 -10.96 -0.20
C GLN A 57 -11.29 -10.49 -0.12
N VAL A 58 -11.51 -9.41 0.60
CA VAL A 58 -12.86 -8.86 0.69
C VAL A 58 -13.34 -8.37 -0.67
N ALA A 59 -12.48 -7.69 -1.40
CA ALA A 59 -12.85 -7.17 -2.70
C ALA A 59 -13.09 -8.27 -3.73
N ALA A 60 -12.48 -9.42 -3.53
CA ALA A 60 -12.62 -10.51 -4.48
C ALA A 60 -13.90 -11.32 -4.31
N ARG A 61 -14.65 -11.11 -3.28
CA ARG A 61 -15.88 -11.85 -3.01
C ARG A 61 -17.02 -11.44 -3.90
#